data_565d05f8256aaa928ff141c156675fee
#
_entry.id   565d05f8256aaa928ff141c156675fee
#
_cell.length_a   1.000
_cell.length_b   1.000
_cell.length_c   1.000
_cell.angle_alpha   90.00
_cell.angle_beta   90.00
_cell.angle_gamma   90.00
#
_symmetry.space_group_name_H-M   'P 1'
#
loop_
_entity.id
_entity.type
_entity.pdbx_description
1 polymer ?
#
loop_
_entity_poly.entity_id
_entity_poly.type
_entity_poly.pdbx_seq_one_letter_code
_entity_poly.pdbx_strand_id
1 'polypeptide(L)'
;MKNLLIFGLLLSVAVRVQAQSRFPEHQISLNGFRNPSIGLEYQHKQISVHAGYYVTNFESGITTEFFKTGASFWFLPWGNQEVPSALYVGSSYLRGTSREYKDENAVAFETGVRWVVWKGLNLRLGVIAMASEGHDLEINPTPGIGYSVQW
;
A
#
# COMPACT_ATOMS: atom_id res chain seq x y z
N MET A 1 3.06 32.00 -15.39
CA MET A 1 3.28 30.55 -15.43
C MET A 1 4.56 30.09 -14.71
N LYS A 2 5.74 30.71 -14.94
CA LYS A 2 7.00 30.35 -14.26
C LYS A 2 6.92 30.42 -12.72
N ASN A 3 6.27 31.45 -12.17
CA ASN A 3 6.15 31.62 -10.71
C ASN A 3 5.23 30.56 -10.05
N LEU A 4 4.23 30.06 -10.78
CA LEU A 4 3.35 29.00 -10.30
C LEU A 4 4.06 27.65 -10.20
N LEU A 5 4.96 27.37 -11.16
CA LEU A 5 5.81 26.17 -11.16
C LEU A 5 6.83 26.18 -10.01
N ILE A 6 7.44 27.34 -9.75
CA ILE A 6 8.41 27.51 -8.65
C ILE A 6 7.70 27.37 -7.31
N PHE A 7 6.50 27.94 -7.15
CA PHE A 7 5.72 27.82 -5.93
C PHE A 7 5.26 26.37 -5.68
N GLY A 8 4.83 25.65 -6.72
CA GLY A 8 4.52 24.22 -6.65
C GLY A 8 5.72 23.35 -6.27
N LEU A 9 6.91 23.68 -6.81
CA LEU A 9 8.15 22.97 -6.49
C LEU A 9 8.58 23.21 -5.05
N LEU A 10 8.51 24.46 -4.57
CA LEU A 10 8.84 24.83 -3.18
C LEU A 10 7.86 24.19 -2.19
N LEU A 11 6.57 24.15 -2.51
CA LEU A 11 5.56 23.50 -1.69
C LEU A 11 5.81 21.98 -1.60
N SER A 12 6.17 21.34 -2.70
CA SER A 12 6.49 19.92 -2.74
C SER A 12 7.74 19.55 -1.93
N VAL A 13 8.75 20.42 -1.92
CA VAL A 13 9.97 20.25 -1.13
C VAL A 13 9.66 20.44 0.36
N ALA A 14 8.89 21.45 0.75
CA ALA A 14 8.51 21.70 2.14
C ALA A 14 7.68 20.55 2.73
N VAL A 15 6.73 20.00 1.96
CA VAL A 15 5.95 18.82 2.38
C VAL A 15 6.84 17.60 2.57
N ARG A 16 7.85 17.41 1.73
CA ARG A 16 8.80 16.29 1.87
C ARG A 16 9.64 16.37 3.14
N VAL A 17 10.14 17.56 3.50
CA VAL A 17 10.99 17.74 4.69
C VAL A 17 10.22 17.47 5.97
N GLN A 18 8.98 17.95 6.09
CA GLN A 18 8.14 17.67 7.27
C GLN A 18 7.68 16.21 7.34
N ALA A 19 7.42 15.57 6.19
CA ALA A 19 6.99 14.20 6.15
C ALA A 19 8.10 13.22 6.59
N GLN A 20 9.35 13.48 6.19
CA GLN A 20 10.49 12.62 6.56
C GLN A 20 10.74 12.56 8.07
N SER A 21 10.50 13.63 8.82
CA SER A 21 10.74 13.67 10.26
C SER A 21 9.69 12.94 11.09
N ARG A 22 8.54 12.56 10.51
CA ARG A 22 7.43 11.94 11.23
C ARG A 22 7.29 10.44 11.00
N PHE A 23 7.95 9.89 9.99
CA PHE A 23 7.98 8.46 9.79
C PHE A 23 9.10 7.82 10.61
N PRO A 24 8.84 6.66 11.23
CA PRO A 24 9.88 5.92 11.95
C PRO A 24 11.01 5.52 11.02
N GLU A 25 12.21 5.42 11.56
CA GLU A 25 13.37 5.00 10.78
C GLU A 25 13.20 3.56 10.30
N HIS A 26 12.72 2.69 11.19
CA HIS A 26 12.44 1.30 10.89
C HIS A 26 11.08 0.90 11.46
N GLN A 27 10.29 0.22 10.65
CA GLN A 27 8.99 -0.32 11.03
C GLN A 27 8.76 -1.66 10.35
N ILE A 28 8.22 -2.60 11.08
CA ILE A 28 7.67 -3.84 10.53
C ILE A 28 6.17 -3.86 10.77
N SER A 29 5.42 -4.33 9.80
CA SER A 29 3.97 -4.47 9.89
C SER A 29 3.54 -5.87 9.48
N LEU A 30 2.69 -6.48 10.29
CA LEU A 30 1.89 -7.64 9.89
C LEU A 30 0.54 -7.12 9.41
N ASN A 31 0.19 -7.44 8.19
CA ASN A 31 -1.04 -7.01 7.53
C ASN A 31 -1.93 -8.21 7.26
N GLY A 32 -3.24 -8.00 7.33
CA GLY A 32 -4.22 -9.05 7.10
C GLY A 32 -5.56 -8.51 6.61
N PHE A 33 -6.51 -9.41 6.46
CA PHE A 33 -7.88 -9.30 6.04
C PHE A 33 -8.06 -9.44 4.52
N ARG A 34 -7.76 -8.49 3.67
CA ARG A 34 -8.02 -8.61 2.24
C ARG A 34 -6.83 -8.23 1.35
N ASN A 35 -6.15 -7.15 1.64
CA ASN A 35 -4.98 -6.76 0.87
C ASN A 35 -3.81 -6.30 1.76
N PRO A 36 -2.85 -7.17 2.01
CA PRO A 36 -2.86 -8.60 1.72
C PRO A 36 -3.81 -9.35 2.67
N SER A 37 -4.21 -10.56 2.29
CA SER A 37 -4.98 -11.43 3.20
C SER A 37 -4.15 -11.86 4.40
N ILE A 38 -2.85 -12.09 4.15
CA ILE A 38 -1.80 -12.15 5.14
C ILE A 38 -0.50 -11.70 4.48
N GLY A 39 0.25 -10.80 5.12
CA GLY A 39 1.51 -10.33 4.56
C GLY A 39 2.34 -9.54 5.55
N LEU A 40 3.62 -9.43 5.22
CA LEU A 40 4.60 -8.65 5.93
C LEU A 40 5.00 -7.43 5.12
N GLU A 41 5.29 -6.35 5.82
CA GLU A 41 5.79 -5.12 5.24
C GLU A 41 6.90 -4.55 6.13
N TYR A 42 8.02 -4.24 5.52
CA TYR A 42 9.09 -3.48 6.13
C TYR A 42 9.12 -2.08 5.54
N GLN A 43 9.11 -1.07 6.41
CA GLN A 43 9.16 0.35 6.05
C GLN A 43 10.42 0.99 6.64
N HIS A 44 11.14 1.71 5.78
CA HIS A 44 12.22 2.61 6.16
C HIS A 44 11.82 4.03 5.76
N LYS A 45 11.56 4.87 6.77
CA LYS A 45 11.03 6.23 6.55
C LYS A 45 9.78 6.22 5.66
N GLN A 46 9.86 6.79 4.46
CA GLN A 46 8.74 6.92 3.53
C GLN A 46 8.60 5.76 2.54
N ILE A 47 9.54 4.81 2.52
CA ILE A 47 9.54 3.71 1.55
C ILE A 47 9.30 2.41 2.30
N SER A 48 8.39 1.60 1.80
CA SER A 48 8.21 0.23 2.28
C SER A 48 8.31 -0.79 1.15
N VAL A 49 8.69 -2.01 1.53
CA VAL A 49 8.59 -3.20 0.70
C VAL A 49 7.69 -4.21 1.40
N HIS A 50 6.90 -4.93 0.63
CA HIS A 50 5.94 -5.86 1.17
C HIS A 50 5.88 -7.15 0.37
N ALA A 51 5.48 -8.24 1.04
CA ALA A 51 5.17 -9.51 0.43
C ALA A 51 4.05 -10.20 1.19
N GLY A 52 3.17 -10.90 0.48
CA GLY A 52 2.06 -11.61 1.09
C GLY A 52 1.12 -12.25 0.07
N TYR A 53 0.06 -12.83 0.60
CA TYR A 53 -1.04 -13.36 -0.19
C TYR A 53 -2.13 -12.29 -0.38
N TYR A 54 -2.57 -12.11 -1.61
CA TYR A 54 -3.68 -11.27 -1.98
C TYR A 54 -4.83 -12.16 -2.48
N VAL A 55 -5.97 -12.07 -1.81
CA VAL A 55 -7.19 -12.82 -2.14
C VAL A 55 -8.28 -11.83 -2.50
N THR A 56 -8.88 -12.01 -3.64
CA THR A 56 -9.93 -11.12 -4.15
C THR A 56 -11.00 -11.87 -4.92
N ASN A 57 -12.14 -11.23 -5.11
CA ASN A 57 -13.22 -11.72 -5.94
C ASN A 57 -13.44 -10.72 -7.08
N PHE A 58 -13.03 -11.05 -8.28
CA PHE A 58 -13.32 -10.24 -9.46
C PHE A 58 -14.75 -10.47 -9.92
N GLU A 59 -15.24 -11.72 -9.83
CA GLU A 59 -16.62 -12.07 -10.08
C GLU A 59 -17.32 -12.50 -8.78
N SER A 60 -18.64 -12.32 -8.74
CA SER A 60 -19.44 -12.70 -7.58
C SER A 60 -19.33 -14.20 -7.28
N GLY A 61 -18.84 -14.52 -6.09
CA GLY A 61 -18.68 -15.90 -5.62
C GLY A 61 -17.43 -16.61 -6.13
N ILE A 62 -16.56 -15.95 -6.91
CA ILE A 62 -15.30 -16.52 -7.41
C ILE A 62 -14.13 -15.87 -6.71
N THR A 63 -13.43 -16.64 -5.91
CA THR A 63 -12.22 -16.20 -5.20
C THR A 63 -10.98 -16.51 -6.03
N THR A 64 -10.16 -15.49 -6.28
CA THR A 64 -8.87 -15.60 -6.96
C THR A 64 -7.75 -15.24 -6.00
N GLU A 65 -6.65 -15.97 -6.07
CA GLU A 65 -5.52 -15.86 -5.13
C GLU A 65 -4.22 -15.54 -5.87
N PHE A 66 -3.44 -14.65 -5.27
CA PHE A 66 -2.14 -14.23 -5.79
C PHE A 66 -1.09 -14.21 -4.68
N PHE A 67 0.13 -14.57 -5.02
CA PHE A 67 1.29 -14.11 -4.28
C PHE A 67 1.64 -12.70 -4.76
N LYS A 68 1.75 -11.75 -3.82
CA LYS A 68 1.98 -10.34 -4.10
C LYS A 68 3.26 -9.87 -3.44
N THR A 69 4.09 -9.15 -4.18
CA THR A 69 5.25 -8.44 -3.63
C THR A 69 5.37 -7.08 -4.30
N GLY A 70 5.86 -6.09 -3.58
CA GLY A 70 5.95 -4.75 -4.12
C GLY A 70 6.57 -3.74 -3.17
N ALA A 71 6.44 -2.47 -3.57
CA ALA A 71 6.92 -1.33 -2.79
C ALA A 71 5.87 -0.24 -2.73
N SER A 72 5.89 0.54 -1.64
CA SER A 72 5.00 1.68 -1.45
C SER A 72 5.76 2.90 -0.97
N PHE A 73 5.26 4.05 -1.36
CA PHE A 73 5.73 5.36 -0.90
C PHE A 73 4.66 5.99 0.00
N TRP A 74 5.06 6.38 1.21
CA TRP A 74 4.21 6.95 2.24
C TRP A 74 4.40 8.46 2.31
N PHE A 75 3.29 9.19 2.41
CA PHE A 75 3.30 10.66 2.42
C PHE A 75 2.14 11.21 3.25
N LEU A 76 2.17 12.52 3.51
CA LEU A 76 1.19 13.22 4.33
C LEU A 76 0.90 12.52 5.67
N PRO A 77 1.90 12.37 6.55
CA PRO A 77 1.69 11.75 7.84
C PRO A 77 0.87 12.66 8.77
N TRP A 78 -0.07 12.07 9.52
CA TRP A 78 -0.84 12.77 10.57
C TRP A 78 -1.05 11.90 11.81
N GLY A 79 -1.60 12.51 12.86
CA GLY A 79 -1.82 11.87 14.16
C GLY A 79 -0.62 12.03 15.07
N ASN A 80 -0.78 11.66 16.35
CA ASN A 80 0.24 11.78 17.40
C ASN A 80 0.79 10.40 17.82
N GLN A 81 0.46 9.35 17.09
CA GLN A 81 0.97 8.01 17.35
C GLN A 81 2.44 7.92 16.90
N GLU A 82 3.18 7.02 17.51
CA GLU A 82 4.57 6.71 17.13
C GLU A 82 4.68 6.27 15.69
N VAL A 83 3.72 5.43 15.23
CA VAL A 83 3.50 5.14 13.82
C VAL A 83 2.43 6.10 13.33
N PRO A 84 2.71 7.01 12.40
CA PRO A 84 1.70 7.95 11.93
C PRO A 84 0.67 7.29 11.02
N SER A 85 -0.54 7.82 11.02
CA SER A 85 -1.46 7.64 9.90
C SER A 85 -0.88 8.32 8.67
N ALA A 86 -1.11 7.78 7.48
CA ALA A 86 -0.53 8.34 6.26
C ALA A 86 -1.29 7.89 5.01
N LEU A 87 -1.11 8.62 3.93
CA LEU A 87 -1.46 8.16 2.58
C LEU A 87 -0.31 7.35 2.00
N TYR A 88 -0.63 6.48 1.05
CA TYR A 88 0.37 5.75 0.28
C TYR A 88 -0.01 5.60 -1.19
N VAL A 89 1.01 5.44 -2.00
CA VAL A 89 0.93 4.93 -3.37
C VAL A 89 1.94 3.81 -3.50
N GLY A 90 1.63 2.80 -4.29
CA GLY A 90 2.52 1.65 -4.44
C GLY A 90 2.36 0.96 -5.77
N SER A 91 3.33 0.10 -6.05
CA SER A 91 3.28 -0.84 -7.16
C SER A 91 3.67 -2.22 -6.70
N SER A 92 3.05 -3.22 -7.30
CA SER A 92 3.25 -4.62 -6.92
C SER A 92 3.30 -5.50 -8.15
N TYR A 93 4.08 -6.56 -8.04
CA TYR A 93 4.03 -7.71 -8.91
C TYR A 93 3.19 -8.79 -8.22
N LEU A 94 2.33 -9.43 -9.00
CA LEU A 94 1.47 -10.52 -8.55
C LEU A 94 1.71 -11.76 -9.41
N ARG A 95 1.74 -12.92 -8.75
CA ARG A 95 1.75 -14.22 -9.38
C ARG A 95 0.46 -14.94 -9.00
N GLY A 96 -0.38 -15.25 -9.96
CA GLY A 96 -1.61 -16.00 -9.75
C GLY A 96 -1.34 -17.42 -9.27
N THR A 97 -2.05 -17.85 -8.25
CA THR A 97 -1.88 -19.17 -7.65
C THR A 97 -3.12 -20.06 -7.85
N SER A 98 -4.22 -19.47 -8.29
CA SER A 98 -5.48 -20.20 -8.46
C SER A 98 -6.26 -19.80 -9.70
N ARG A 99 -7.12 -20.71 -10.17
CA ARG A 99 -8.11 -20.54 -11.24
C ARG A 99 -7.51 -20.04 -12.56
N GLU A 100 -8.20 -19.15 -13.24
CA GLU A 100 -7.83 -18.60 -14.55
C GLU A 100 -6.52 -17.79 -14.52
N TYR A 101 -6.16 -17.21 -13.34
CA TYR A 101 -4.90 -16.51 -13.15
C TYR A 101 -3.75 -17.43 -12.71
N LYS A 102 -3.98 -18.74 -12.59
CA LYS A 102 -2.93 -19.67 -12.18
C LYS A 102 -1.74 -19.61 -13.13
N ASP A 103 -0.56 -19.38 -12.54
CA ASP A 103 0.71 -19.23 -13.27
C ASP A 103 0.81 -17.99 -14.17
N GLU A 104 -0.14 -17.07 -14.08
CA GLU A 104 -0.08 -15.79 -14.77
C GLU A 104 0.61 -14.72 -13.92
N ASN A 105 1.17 -13.75 -14.61
CA ASN A 105 1.83 -12.59 -14.02
C ASN A 105 0.93 -11.37 -14.16
N ALA A 106 0.87 -10.58 -13.12
CA ALA A 106 0.18 -9.31 -13.14
C ALA A 106 1.02 -8.21 -12.49
N VAL A 107 0.75 -6.98 -12.88
CA VAL A 107 1.27 -5.78 -12.22
C VAL A 107 0.09 -5.01 -11.65
N ALA A 108 0.30 -4.39 -10.50
CA ALA A 108 -0.73 -3.58 -9.88
C ALA A 108 -0.18 -2.26 -9.40
N PHE A 109 -1.03 -1.24 -9.47
CA PHE A 109 -0.85 0.04 -8.81
C PHE A 109 -1.89 0.18 -7.71
N GLU A 110 -1.48 0.69 -6.56
CA GLU A 110 -2.35 0.84 -5.42
C GLU A 110 -2.16 2.18 -4.74
N THR A 111 -3.24 2.70 -4.18
CA THR A 111 -3.24 3.91 -3.38
C THR A 111 -4.26 3.79 -2.27
N GLY A 112 -4.01 4.46 -1.17
CA GLY A 112 -4.94 4.39 -0.05
C GLY A 112 -4.43 5.14 1.17
N VAL A 113 -5.09 4.84 2.27
CA VAL A 113 -4.86 5.42 3.59
C VAL A 113 -4.56 4.32 4.60
N ARG A 114 -3.57 4.56 5.46
CA ARG A 114 -3.37 3.84 6.71
C ARG A 114 -3.83 4.75 7.85
N TRP A 115 -4.81 4.31 8.59
CA TRP A 115 -5.30 4.99 9.79
C TRP A 115 -4.90 4.21 11.03
N VAL A 116 -3.98 4.75 11.80
CA VAL A 116 -3.54 4.16 13.06
C VAL A 116 -4.54 4.51 14.15
N VAL A 117 -5.18 3.49 14.70
CA VAL A 117 -6.26 3.64 15.69
C VAL A 117 -5.78 3.48 17.12
N TRP A 118 -4.75 2.63 17.36
CA TRP A 118 -4.21 2.40 18.69
C TRP A 118 -2.86 1.66 18.64
N LYS A 119 -1.81 2.22 19.24
CA LYS A 119 -0.48 1.57 19.49
C LYS A 119 0.02 0.65 18.36
N GLY A 120 0.01 1.12 17.13
CA GLY A 120 0.43 0.33 15.97
C GLY A 120 -0.69 -0.46 15.28
N LEU A 121 -1.84 -0.69 15.94
CA LEU A 121 -3.03 -1.22 15.28
C LEU A 121 -3.53 -0.19 14.26
N ASN A 122 -3.65 -0.61 13.01
CA ASN A 122 -4.07 0.26 11.93
C ASN A 122 -5.11 -0.39 11.02
N LEU A 123 -5.94 0.46 10.46
CA LEU A 123 -6.87 0.12 9.40
C LEU A 123 -6.33 0.67 8.09
N ARG A 124 -6.47 -0.09 7.02
CA ARG A 124 -6.11 0.33 5.67
C ARG A 124 -7.35 0.34 4.80
N LEU A 125 -7.47 1.36 3.99
CA LEU A 125 -8.49 1.45 2.96
C LEU A 125 -7.88 2.07 1.72
N GLY A 126 -8.01 1.39 0.61
CA GLY A 126 -7.44 1.84 -0.65
C GLY A 126 -8.13 1.20 -1.83
N VAL A 127 -7.50 1.38 -2.97
CA VAL A 127 -7.89 0.81 -4.25
C VAL A 127 -6.65 0.24 -4.91
N ILE A 128 -6.79 -0.93 -5.51
CA ILE A 128 -5.78 -1.57 -6.37
C ILE A 128 -6.32 -1.65 -7.79
N ALA A 129 -5.51 -1.24 -8.75
CA ALA A 129 -5.73 -1.44 -10.18
C ALA A 129 -4.72 -2.49 -10.67
N MET A 130 -5.19 -3.62 -11.13
CA MET A 130 -4.39 -4.75 -11.57
C MET A 130 -4.53 -4.98 -13.08
N ALA A 131 -3.41 -5.15 -13.76
CA ALA A 131 -3.34 -5.50 -15.16
C ALA A 131 -2.59 -6.83 -15.35
N SER A 132 -3.17 -7.74 -16.09
CA SER A 132 -2.60 -9.03 -16.47
C SER A 132 -2.77 -9.23 -17.97
N GLU A 133 -1.87 -9.97 -18.60
CA GLU A 133 -1.96 -10.25 -20.03
C GLU A 133 -3.21 -11.11 -20.33
N GLY A 134 -4.00 -10.69 -21.31
CA GLY A 134 -5.23 -11.40 -21.71
C GLY A 134 -6.46 -11.14 -20.83
N HIS A 135 -6.34 -10.31 -19.81
CA HIS A 135 -7.45 -9.92 -18.94
C HIS A 135 -7.68 -8.40 -18.96
N ASP A 136 -8.91 -7.98 -18.72
CA ASP A 136 -9.25 -6.57 -18.56
C ASP A 136 -8.62 -5.99 -17.30
N LEU A 137 -8.54 -4.65 -17.25
CA LEU A 137 -8.06 -3.94 -16.06
C LEU A 137 -9.05 -4.12 -14.90
N GLU A 138 -8.58 -4.75 -13.84
CA GLU A 138 -9.37 -5.00 -12.65
C GLU A 138 -9.12 -3.95 -11.56
N ILE A 139 -10.20 -3.33 -11.06
CA ILE A 139 -10.12 -2.33 -10.00
C ILE A 139 -10.90 -2.81 -8.80
N ASN A 140 -10.22 -2.96 -7.65
CA ASN A 140 -10.82 -3.48 -6.43
C ASN A 140 -10.53 -2.61 -5.21
N PRO A 141 -11.48 -2.48 -4.27
CA PRO A 141 -11.22 -1.91 -2.96
C PRO A 141 -10.31 -2.83 -2.14
N THR A 142 -9.42 -2.24 -1.37
CA THR A 142 -8.41 -2.95 -0.58
C THR A 142 -8.52 -2.64 0.91
N PRO A 143 -9.62 -3.06 1.58
CA PRO A 143 -9.69 -2.95 3.02
C PRO A 143 -8.66 -3.88 3.67
N GLY A 144 -8.03 -3.42 4.74
CA GLY A 144 -7.04 -4.19 5.46
C GLY A 144 -6.98 -3.78 6.93
N ILE A 145 -6.40 -4.67 7.72
CA ILE A 145 -6.04 -4.43 9.11
C ILE A 145 -4.58 -4.77 9.29
N GLY A 146 -3.85 -4.02 10.10
CA GLY A 146 -2.45 -4.28 10.34
C GLY A 146 -2.02 -3.95 11.75
N TYR A 147 -0.92 -4.53 12.15
CA TYR A 147 -0.22 -4.18 13.37
C TYR A 147 1.23 -3.85 13.05
N SER A 148 1.67 -2.69 13.46
CA SER A 148 3.00 -2.15 13.15
C SER A 148 3.81 -1.96 14.43
N VAL A 149 5.07 -2.36 14.37
CA VAL A 149 6.08 -2.16 15.41
C VAL A 149 7.24 -1.39 14.79
N GLN A 150 7.79 -0.45 15.54
CA GLN A 150 8.92 0.38 15.13
C GLN A 150 10.07 0.29 16.13
N TRP A 151 11.26 0.65 15.67
CA TRP A 151 12.48 0.79 16.50
C TRP A 151 13.47 1.79 15.91
#